data_6217de121327a0b846f4986d75cc52b3
#
_entry.id   6217de121327a0b846f4986d75cc52b3
#
_cell.length_a   1.000
_cell.length_b   1.000
_cell.length_c   1.000
_cell.angle_alpha   90.00
_cell.angle_beta   90.00
_cell.angle_gamma   90.00
#
_symmetry.space_group_name_H-M   'P 1'
#
loop_
_entity.id
_entity.type
_entity.pdbx_description
1 polymer ?
#
loop_
_entity_poly.entity_id
_entity_poly.type
_entity_poly.pdbx_seq_one_letter_code
_entity_poly.pdbx_strand_id
1 'polypeptide(L)'
;MHPFNKSLLPKKVILSGADCFHLVLDKHAQKHGAGGNVMRKLFYFNKPLSAETIEAILKRSPVIYWLCNIRLREGLLFQKPCWEFIDKGNEIIVRQHQCAAENEVPREILGRDISIRSERFIEADLVHYPSGACAFIVSWNHILLDAKGTTLLFEHLNAVSENKEQDHALLFPGPEKKTNIITYIRNMYKVKHFVQQSAKPPVYSVGEKKKKSEEGLTAEKIIAFSSEETKIIIANARKAGSRFGPTLYLIACCSQIIDRLRRLKKRSGDLWIPVPYDGRLKGANGPLISNTVSFLFYRIPAQELTSVPATVKYLGAQMMEQIKLGIPQRYTMFLNMMRHVPLWLYYFLVSKTGKGVFASYLYTSTGDNFNNLRSLFGEPIRDISMIPALTFPPGLTFVFLKHDDQLSVNIAYSPDSV
;
A
#
# COMPACT_ATOMS: atom_id res chain seq x y z
N MET A 1 -13.48 -32.22 -2.04
CA MET A 1 -14.14 -31.57 -0.88
C MET A 1 -13.21 -30.49 -0.38
N HIS A 2 -13.65 -29.23 -0.22
CA HIS A 2 -12.78 -28.16 0.29
C HIS A 2 -12.40 -28.47 1.75
N PRO A 3 -11.14 -28.21 2.16
CA PRO A 3 -10.65 -28.54 3.50
C PRO A 3 -11.22 -27.62 4.61
N PHE A 4 -12.09 -26.67 4.27
CA PHE A 4 -12.74 -25.74 5.19
C PHE A 4 -14.25 -25.65 4.93
N ASN A 5 -14.98 -25.18 5.96
CA ASN A 5 -16.43 -25.01 5.86
C ASN A 5 -16.78 -23.69 5.14
N LYS A 6 -17.25 -23.78 3.90
CA LYS A 6 -17.65 -22.61 3.09
C LYS A 6 -18.79 -21.78 3.71
N SER A 7 -19.65 -22.38 4.56
CA SER A 7 -20.74 -21.66 5.20
C SER A 7 -20.28 -20.57 6.17
N LEU A 8 -19.02 -20.64 6.62
CA LEU A 8 -18.40 -19.63 7.49
C LEU A 8 -17.89 -18.42 6.71
N LEU A 9 -17.82 -18.49 5.38
CA LEU A 9 -17.37 -17.36 4.58
C LEU A 9 -18.42 -16.25 4.53
N PRO A 10 -18.04 -14.99 4.72
CA PRO A 10 -19.00 -13.89 4.70
C PRO A 10 -19.56 -13.72 3.28
N LYS A 11 -20.89 -13.74 3.16
CA LYS A 11 -21.58 -13.45 1.89
C LYS A 11 -21.37 -12.05 1.41
N LYS A 12 -21.08 -11.11 2.33
CA LYS A 12 -20.91 -9.70 2.04
C LYS A 12 -19.94 -9.07 3.03
N VAL A 13 -18.96 -8.32 2.50
CA VAL A 13 -18.04 -7.48 3.28
C VAL A 13 -18.20 -6.03 2.82
N ILE A 14 -18.66 -5.16 3.71
CA ILE A 14 -18.83 -3.74 3.41
C ILE A 14 -17.46 -3.06 3.38
N LEU A 15 -17.21 -2.28 2.34
CA LEU A 15 -15.96 -1.53 2.20
C LEU A 15 -15.86 -0.44 3.28
N SER A 16 -14.68 -0.32 3.88
CA SER A 16 -14.33 0.79 4.75
C SER A 16 -14.19 2.11 3.97
N GLY A 17 -14.06 3.22 4.67
CA GLY A 17 -13.75 4.50 4.00
C GLY A 17 -12.39 4.50 3.32
N ALA A 18 -11.41 3.78 3.88
CA ALA A 18 -10.09 3.63 3.28
C ALA A 18 -10.14 2.77 2.00
N ASP A 19 -10.92 1.67 2.00
CA ASP A 19 -11.14 0.86 0.80
C ASP A 19 -11.77 1.71 -0.32
N CYS A 20 -12.76 2.54 0.02
CA CYS A 20 -13.39 3.45 -0.94
C CYS A 20 -12.42 4.52 -1.48
N PHE A 21 -11.44 4.95 -0.68
CA PHE A 21 -10.38 5.82 -1.16
C PHE A 21 -9.47 5.09 -2.17
N HIS A 22 -9.17 3.81 -1.93
CA HIS A 22 -8.45 2.98 -2.89
C HIS A 22 -9.25 2.72 -4.18
N LEU A 23 -10.59 2.70 -4.15
CA LEU A 23 -11.40 2.73 -5.38
C LEU A 23 -11.18 4.00 -6.20
N VAL A 24 -11.05 5.16 -5.53
CA VAL A 24 -10.74 6.43 -6.21
C VAL A 24 -9.35 6.38 -6.84
N LEU A 25 -8.35 5.82 -6.14
CA LEU A 25 -7.00 5.66 -6.67
C LEU A 25 -6.95 4.67 -7.84
N ASP A 26 -7.70 3.57 -7.78
CA ASP A 26 -7.82 2.61 -8.88
C ASP A 26 -8.41 3.26 -10.14
N LYS A 27 -9.51 4.00 -9.98
CA LYS A 27 -10.11 4.79 -11.08
C LYS A 27 -9.12 5.83 -11.64
N HIS A 28 -8.32 6.44 -10.77
CA HIS A 28 -7.29 7.39 -11.18
C HIS A 28 -6.18 6.69 -11.98
N ALA A 29 -5.68 5.55 -11.50
CA ALA A 29 -4.66 4.75 -12.19
C ALA A 29 -5.12 4.34 -13.59
N GLN A 30 -6.34 3.79 -13.72
CA GLN A 30 -6.92 3.42 -15.01
C GLN A 30 -7.03 4.62 -15.98
N LYS A 31 -7.45 5.79 -15.48
CA LYS A 31 -7.56 7.01 -16.29
C LYS A 31 -6.22 7.47 -16.85
N HIS A 32 -5.13 7.15 -16.17
CA HIS A 32 -3.76 7.50 -16.54
C HIS A 32 -2.99 6.36 -17.21
N GLY A 33 -3.66 5.29 -17.62
CA GLY A 33 -3.08 4.18 -18.39
C GLY A 33 -2.33 3.14 -17.57
N ALA A 34 -2.47 3.16 -16.22
CA ALA A 34 -1.97 2.09 -15.38
C ALA A 34 -3.02 0.97 -15.22
N GLY A 35 -2.56 -0.27 -15.03
CA GLY A 35 -3.39 -1.48 -14.88
C GLY A 35 -4.14 -1.58 -13.55
N GLY A 36 -4.55 -0.47 -12.95
CA GLY A 36 -5.24 -0.42 -11.67
C GLY A 36 -4.33 -0.04 -10.50
N ASN A 37 -4.90 -0.04 -9.30
CA ASN A 37 -4.19 0.22 -8.04
C ASN A 37 -3.56 -1.09 -7.53
N VAL A 38 -2.57 -1.62 -8.24
CA VAL A 38 -1.99 -2.96 -8.03
C VAL A 38 -0.77 -2.91 -7.14
N MET A 39 -0.80 -3.71 -6.08
CA MET A 39 0.33 -3.98 -5.19
C MET A 39 0.92 -5.35 -5.51
N ARG A 40 2.24 -5.49 -5.33
CA ARG A 40 2.92 -6.79 -5.49
C ARG A 40 3.84 -7.03 -4.30
N LYS A 41 3.75 -8.20 -3.71
CA LYS A 41 4.64 -8.67 -2.65
C LYS A 41 5.49 -9.81 -3.17
N LEU A 42 6.79 -9.71 -2.97
CA LEU A 42 7.78 -10.65 -3.47
C LEU A 42 8.49 -11.30 -2.30
N PHE A 43 8.60 -12.62 -2.34
CA PHE A 43 9.37 -13.43 -1.39
C PHE A 43 10.42 -14.19 -2.18
N TYR A 44 11.67 -13.96 -1.85
CA TYR A 44 12.81 -14.59 -2.51
C TYR A 44 13.32 -15.80 -1.70
N PHE A 45 13.65 -16.87 -2.40
CA PHE A 45 14.14 -18.12 -1.82
C PHE A 45 15.43 -18.53 -2.49
N ASN A 46 16.34 -19.18 -1.74
CA ASN A 46 17.61 -19.69 -2.27
C ASN A 46 17.46 -21.03 -2.99
N LYS A 47 16.28 -21.66 -2.91
CA LYS A 47 15.96 -22.95 -3.53
C LYS A 47 14.71 -22.81 -4.38
N PRO A 48 14.54 -23.67 -5.40
CA PRO A 48 13.33 -23.72 -6.19
C PRO A 48 12.16 -24.21 -5.31
N LEU A 49 10.99 -23.60 -5.48
CA LEU A 49 9.73 -24.05 -4.91
C LEU A 49 8.91 -24.77 -5.97
N SER A 50 8.01 -25.70 -5.54
CA SER A 50 7.02 -26.33 -6.42
C SER A 50 5.75 -25.48 -6.48
N ALA A 51 5.31 -25.14 -7.68
CA ALA A 51 4.04 -24.43 -7.89
C ALA A 51 2.86 -25.26 -7.38
N GLU A 52 2.89 -26.58 -7.56
CA GLU A 52 1.85 -27.51 -7.12
C GLU A 52 1.71 -27.52 -5.58
N THR A 53 2.86 -27.50 -4.88
CA THR A 53 2.89 -27.43 -3.41
C THR A 53 2.31 -26.10 -2.91
N ILE A 54 2.69 -24.99 -3.54
CA ILE A 54 2.17 -23.66 -3.20
C ILE A 54 0.67 -23.62 -3.47
N GLU A 55 0.20 -24.07 -4.64
CA GLU A 55 -1.23 -24.12 -4.98
C GLU A 55 -2.03 -24.94 -3.96
N ALA A 56 -1.50 -26.11 -3.57
CA ALA A 56 -2.16 -26.96 -2.60
C ALA A 56 -2.35 -26.25 -1.25
N ILE A 57 -1.37 -25.46 -0.80
CA ILE A 57 -1.47 -24.65 0.41
C ILE A 57 -2.48 -23.50 0.22
N LEU A 58 -2.38 -22.75 -0.88
CA LEU A 58 -3.27 -21.64 -1.18
C LEU A 58 -4.75 -22.07 -1.27
N LYS A 59 -5.02 -23.22 -1.89
CA LYS A 59 -6.38 -23.82 -2.00
C LYS A 59 -6.97 -24.24 -0.65
N ARG A 60 -6.12 -24.47 0.36
CA ARG A 60 -6.58 -24.78 1.73
C ARG A 60 -6.98 -23.52 2.51
N SER A 61 -6.61 -22.31 2.04
CA SER A 61 -6.95 -21.07 2.70
C SER A 61 -8.37 -20.61 2.37
N PRO A 62 -9.26 -20.48 3.39
CA PRO A 62 -10.60 -19.93 3.19
C PRO A 62 -10.58 -18.50 2.68
N VAL A 63 -9.56 -17.72 3.05
CA VAL A 63 -9.38 -16.33 2.60
C VAL A 63 -9.05 -16.28 1.13
N ILE A 64 -8.08 -17.07 0.66
CA ILE A 64 -7.71 -17.12 -0.76
C ILE A 64 -8.91 -17.57 -1.61
N TYR A 65 -9.63 -18.61 -1.16
CA TYR A 65 -10.84 -19.04 -1.86
C TYR A 65 -11.88 -17.93 -1.94
N TRP A 66 -12.10 -17.21 -0.84
CA TRP A 66 -13.02 -16.08 -0.82
C TRP A 66 -12.57 -14.98 -1.80
N LEU A 67 -11.29 -14.61 -1.79
CA LEU A 67 -10.72 -13.59 -2.69
C LEU A 67 -10.83 -13.95 -4.18
N CYS A 68 -10.79 -15.24 -4.52
CA CYS A 68 -11.00 -15.72 -5.89
C CYS A 68 -12.47 -15.73 -6.33
N ASN A 69 -13.40 -15.60 -5.37
CA ASN A 69 -14.84 -15.75 -5.61
C ASN A 69 -15.67 -14.54 -5.16
N ILE A 70 -15.07 -13.35 -5.24
CA ILE A 70 -15.77 -12.11 -4.94
C ILE A 70 -15.98 -11.26 -6.19
N ARG A 71 -16.95 -10.37 -6.09
CA ARG A 71 -17.11 -9.24 -7.01
C ARG A 71 -17.33 -7.95 -6.25
N LEU A 72 -16.87 -6.86 -6.82
CA LEU A 72 -17.19 -5.54 -6.31
C LEU A 72 -18.63 -5.17 -6.69
N ARG A 73 -19.44 -4.82 -5.69
CA ARG A 73 -20.72 -4.16 -5.88
C ARG A 73 -20.54 -2.69 -5.53
N GLU A 74 -20.56 -1.84 -6.55
CA GLU A 74 -20.53 -0.40 -6.37
C GLU A 74 -21.81 0.04 -5.64
N GLY A 75 -21.67 0.93 -4.67
CA GLY A 75 -22.83 1.52 -3.99
C GLY A 75 -23.54 2.52 -4.89
N LEU A 76 -24.85 2.49 -4.90
CA LEU A 76 -25.67 3.58 -5.38
C LEU A 76 -25.69 4.71 -4.32
N LEU A 77 -26.37 5.84 -4.63
CA LEU A 77 -26.52 6.95 -3.69
C LEU A 77 -27.02 6.42 -2.33
N PHE A 78 -26.29 6.73 -1.25
CA PHE A 78 -26.53 6.24 0.13
C PHE A 78 -26.30 4.74 0.38
N GLN A 79 -25.98 3.95 -0.63
CA GLN A 79 -25.56 2.55 -0.45
C GLN A 79 -24.05 2.44 -0.36
N LYS A 80 -23.59 1.66 0.62
CA LYS A 80 -22.15 1.41 0.78
C LYS A 80 -21.68 0.40 -0.24
N PRO A 81 -20.54 0.63 -0.91
CA PRO A 81 -19.92 -0.40 -1.74
C PRO A 81 -19.51 -1.61 -0.88
N CYS A 82 -19.49 -2.78 -1.49
CA CYS A 82 -19.16 -4.01 -0.78
C CYS A 82 -18.55 -5.04 -1.71
N TRP A 83 -17.78 -5.95 -1.15
CA TRP A 83 -17.48 -7.24 -1.73
C TRP A 83 -18.66 -8.19 -1.55
N GLU A 84 -19.07 -8.85 -2.59
CA GLU A 84 -20.10 -9.87 -2.59
C GLU A 84 -19.47 -11.20 -2.98
N PHE A 85 -19.63 -12.22 -2.14
CA PHE A 85 -19.16 -13.58 -2.41
C PHE A 85 -20.13 -14.27 -3.36
N ILE A 86 -19.62 -14.81 -4.46
CA ILE A 86 -20.44 -15.37 -5.55
C ILE A 86 -20.13 -16.83 -5.88
N ASP A 87 -19.39 -17.54 -5.05
CA ASP A 87 -18.97 -18.95 -5.16
C ASP A 87 -19.02 -19.56 -6.59
N LYS A 88 -18.19 -19.05 -7.47
CA LYS A 88 -18.03 -19.58 -8.84
C LYS A 88 -17.16 -20.84 -8.89
N GLY A 89 -16.62 -21.27 -7.76
CA GLY A 89 -15.66 -22.36 -7.70
C GLY A 89 -14.28 -22.01 -8.27
N ASN A 90 -13.99 -20.69 -8.40
CA ASN A 90 -12.69 -20.27 -8.87
C ASN A 90 -11.61 -20.61 -7.84
N GLU A 91 -10.49 -21.12 -8.33
CA GLU A 91 -9.30 -21.40 -7.52
C GLU A 91 -8.13 -20.54 -7.98
N ILE A 92 -7.19 -20.30 -7.07
CA ILE A 92 -5.95 -19.63 -7.41
C ILE A 92 -5.04 -20.59 -8.18
N ILE A 93 -4.36 -20.05 -9.18
CA ILE A 93 -3.35 -20.76 -9.99
C ILE A 93 -2.03 -20.05 -9.80
N VAL A 94 -0.96 -20.80 -9.58
CA VAL A 94 0.42 -20.30 -9.52
C VAL A 94 1.04 -20.40 -10.91
N ARG A 95 1.15 -19.27 -11.60
CA ARG A 95 1.80 -19.23 -12.92
C ARG A 95 3.31 -19.27 -12.76
N GLN A 96 3.96 -20.10 -13.56
CA GLN A 96 5.40 -20.25 -13.55
C GLN A 96 6.05 -19.42 -14.67
N HIS A 97 7.16 -18.77 -14.33
CA HIS A 97 7.93 -17.92 -15.24
C HIS A 97 9.42 -18.29 -15.13
N GLN A 98 10.13 -18.22 -16.24
CA GLN A 98 11.60 -18.32 -16.28
C GLN A 98 12.16 -16.93 -16.53
N CYS A 99 13.11 -16.50 -15.74
CA CYS A 99 13.77 -15.21 -15.89
C CYS A 99 15.24 -15.40 -16.26
N ALA A 100 15.75 -14.59 -17.18
CA ALA A 100 17.13 -14.68 -17.62
C ALA A 100 18.11 -14.01 -16.65
N ALA A 101 17.65 -13.07 -15.85
CA ALA A 101 18.45 -12.33 -14.89
C ALA A 101 18.00 -12.58 -13.44
N GLU A 102 18.96 -12.60 -12.52
CA GLU A 102 18.71 -12.78 -11.09
C GLU A 102 17.89 -11.61 -10.52
N ASN A 103 16.88 -11.96 -9.72
CA ASN A 103 16.01 -11.05 -9.00
C ASN A 103 15.19 -10.08 -9.88
N GLU A 104 15.17 -10.27 -11.20
CA GLU A 104 14.33 -9.49 -12.11
C GLU A 104 12.89 -9.97 -12.03
N VAL A 105 11.95 -9.02 -12.12
CA VAL A 105 10.52 -9.33 -12.21
C VAL A 105 10.07 -9.26 -13.67
N PRO A 106 9.48 -10.34 -14.22
CA PRO A 106 8.99 -10.36 -15.60
C PRO A 106 8.04 -9.19 -15.90
N ARG A 107 8.23 -8.54 -17.04
CA ARG A 107 7.41 -7.38 -17.47
C ARG A 107 5.91 -7.70 -17.54
N GLU A 108 5.57 -8.93 -17.91
CA GLU A 108 4.18 -9.42 -17.95
C GLU A 108 3.51 -9.42 -16.56
N ILE A 109 4.28 -9.63 -15.48
CA ILE A 109 3.79 -9.51 -14.11
C ILE A 109 3.60 -8.03 -13.78
N LEU A 110 4.58 -7.18 -14.11
CA LEU A 110 4.54 -5.74 -13.82
C LEU A 110 3.40 -5.04 -14.56
N GLY A 111 3.17 -5.40 -15.82
CA GLY A 111 2.13 -4.81 -16.69
C GLY A 111 0.72 -5.35 -16.50
N ARG A 112 0.54 -6.37 -15.62
CA ARG A 112 -0.77 -7.02 -15.46
C ARG A 112 -1.82 -6.09 -14.86
N ASP A 113 -2.99 -6.04 -15.52
CA ASP A 113 -4.16 -5.33 -15.01
C ASP A 113 -4.89 -6.17 -13.96
N ILE A 114 -5.01 -5.62 -12.74
CA ILE A 114 -5.83 -6.14 -11.66
C ILE A 114 -6.67 -4.97 -11.13
N SER A 115 -7.50 -4.43 -12.02
CA SER A 115 -8.38 -3.30 -11.72
C SER A 115 -9.71 -3.76 -11.10
N ILE A 116 -10.54 -2.81 -10.69
CA ILE A 116 -11.90 -3.10 -10.20
C ILE A 116 -12.79 -3.77 -11.26
N ARG A 117 -12.39 -3.79 -12.53
CA ARG A 117 -13.09 -4.44 -13.63
C ARG A 117 -12.58 -5.84 -13.93
N SER A 118 -11.49 -6.25 -13.28
CA SER A 118 -10.90 -7.57 -13.45
C SER A 118 -11.81 -8.63 -12.86
N GLU A 119 -11.80 -9.84 -13.44
CA GLU A 119 -12.50 -10.99 -12.87
C GLU A 119 -11.84 -11.52 -11.60
N ARG A 120 -10.54 -11.27 -11.47
CA ARG A 120 -9.72 -11.68 -10.33
C ARG A 120 -9.03 -10.47 -9.72
N PHE A 121 -9.04 -10.40 -8.40
CA PHE A 121 -8.45 -9.30 -7.63
C PHE A 121 -7.14 -9.68 -6.94
N ILE A 122 -6.77 -10.97 -6.99
CA ILE A 122 -5.52 -11.52 -6.47
C ILE A 122 -4.97 -12.55 -7.44
N GLU A 123 -3.66 -12.57 -7.63
CA GLU A 123 -2.96 -13.47 -8.52
C GLU A 123 -1.62 -13.89 -7.92
N ALA A 124 -1.13 -15.08 -8.27
CA ALA A 124 0.09 -15.67 -7.77
C ALA A 124 0.99 -16.11 -8.93
N ASP A 125 2.27 -15.80 -8.80
CA ASP A 125 3.30 -16.12 -9.79
C ASP A 125 4.55 -16.69 -9.08
N LEU A 126 5.21 -17.64 -9.71
CA LEU A 126 6.48 -18.21 -9.27
C LEU A 126 7.52 -17.97 -10.36
N VAL A 127 8.55 -17.21 -10.06
CA VAL A 127 9.63 -16.87 -10.99
C VAL A 127 10.85 -17.68 -10.63
N HIS A 128 11.40 -18.42 -11.60
CA HIS A 128 12.63 -19.20 -11.46
C HIS A 128 13.81 -18.46 -12.07
N TYR A 129 14.94 -18.45 -11.37
CA TYR A 129 16.17 -17.78 -11.77
C TYR A 129 17.26 -18.76 -12.18
N PRO A 130 18.28 -18.32 -12.96
CA PRO A 130 19.35 -19.19 -13.45
C PRO A 130 20.16 -19.88 -12.33
N SER A 131 20.28 -19.26 -11.16
CA SER A 131 20.97 -19.82 -9.99
C SER A 131 20.24 -21.00 -9.34
N GLY A 132 19.00 -21.30 -9.75
CA GLY A 132 18.10 -22.23 -9.06
C GLY A 132 17.32 -21.58 -7.90
N ALA A 133 17.56 -20.31 -7.60
CA ALA A 133 16.72 -19.52 -6.69
C ALA A 133 15.35 -19.24 -7.32
N CYS A 134 14.39 -18.82 -6.52
CA CYS A 134 13.08 -18.41 -7.05
C CYS A 134 12.49 -17.23 -6.27
N ALA A 135 11.48 -16.58 -6.86
CA ALA A 135 10.63 -15.61 -6.17
C ALA A 135 9.17 -16.01 -6.31
N PHE A 136 8.45 -16.04 -5.17
CA PHE A 136 7.00 -16.13 -5.14
C PHE A 136 6.42 -14.73 -5.08
N ILE A 137 5.55 -14.39 -6.02
CA ILE A 137 4.97 -13.06 -6.17
C ILE A 137 3.46 -13.16 -6.04
N VAL A 138 2.89 -12.38 -5.12
CA VAL A 138 1.45 -12.18 -5.05
C VAL A 138 1.14 -10.76 -5.47
N SER A 139 0.24 -10.64 -6.45
CA SER A 139 -0.28 -9.38 -6.96
C SER A 139 -1.75 -9.24 -6.57
N TRP A 140 -2.15 -8.08 -6.06
CA TRP A 140 -3.56 -7.84 -5.69
C TRP A 140 -3.94 -6.38 -5.91
N ASN A 141 -5.24 -6.15 -6.08
CA ASN A 141 -5.76 -4.79 -6.03
C ASN A 141 -5.73 -4.26 -4.59
N HIS A 142 -5.15 -3.10 -4.38
CA HIS A 142 -4.95 -2.50 -3.04
C HIS A 142 -6.25 -2.23 -2.26
N ILE A 143 -7.42 -2.28 -2.92
CA ILE A 143 -8.72 -2.18 -2.26
C ILE A 143 -8.95 -3.33 -1.27
N LEU A 144 -8.30 -4.48 -1.49
CA LEU A 144 -8.50 -5.69 -0.66
C LEU A 144 -7.82 -5.59 0.70
N LEU A 145 -6.56 -5.18 0.70
CA LEU A 145 -5.71 -5.16 1.90
C LEU A 145 -4.63 -4.08 1.81
N ASP A 146 -4.33 -3.52 2.96
CA ASP A 146 -3.15 -2.65 3.17
C ASP A 146 -1.88 -3.46 3.53
N ALA A 147 -0.79 -2.76 3.80
CA ALA A 147 0.49 -3.38 4.13
C ALA A 147 0.41 -4.31 5.36
N LYS A 148 -0.36 -3.96 6.41
CA LYS A 148 -0.53 -4.82 7.59
C LYS A 148 -1.45 -6.01 7.27
N GLY A 149 -2.54 -5.79 6.52
CA GLY A 149 -3.40 -6.86 6.04
C GLY A 149 -2.63 -7.88 5.21
N THR A 150 -1.68 -7.42 4.38
CA THR A 150 -0.78 -8.29 3.62
C THR A 150 0.11 -9.13 4.53
N THR A 151 0.70 -8.54 5.59
CA THR A 151 1.49 -9.30 6.57
C THR A 151 0.64 -10.39 7.21
N LEU A 152 -0.55 -10.03 7.68
CA LEU A 152 -1.49 -10.98 8.29
C LEU A 152 -1.91 -12.08 7.32
N LEU A 153 -2.04 -11.79 6.02
CA LEU A 153 -2.33 -12.81 5.00
C LEU A 153 -1.20 -13.85 4.92
N PHE A 154 0.06 -13.42 4.90
CA PHE A 154 1.17 -14.36 4.80
C PHE A 154 1.43 -15.10 6.12
N GLU A 155 1.22 -14.48 7.27
CA GLU A 155 1.17 -15.17 8.58
C GLU A 155 0.07 -16.24 8.59
N HIS A 156 -1.12 -15.92 8.07
CA HIS A 156 -2.22 -16.88 7.89
C HIS A 156 -1.83 -18.04 6.94
N LEU A 157 -1.25 -17.75 5.78
CA LEU A 157 -0.83 -18.79 4.83
C LEU A 157 0.27 -19.69 5.42
N ASN A 158 1.18 -19.14 6.20
CA ASN A 158 2.19 -19.93 6.90
C ASN A 158 1.54 -20.86 7.94
N ALA A 159 0.57 -20.37 8.71
CA ALA A 159 -0.17 -21.21 9.65
C ALA A 159 -0.99 -22.31 8.95
N VAL A 160 -1.59 -21.99 7.77
CA VAL A 160 -2.27 -22.99 6.93
C VAL A 160 -1.28 -24.07 6.45
N SER A 161 -0.05 -23.69 6.08
CA SER A 161 0.97 -24.66 5.66
C SER A 161 1.37 -25.61 6.78
N GLU A 162 1.38 -25.12 8.02
CA GLU A 162 1.72 -25.87 9.23
C GLU A 162 0.51 -26.60 9.86
N ASN A 163 -0.67 -26.59 9.21
CA ASN A 163 -1.93 -27.15 9.74
C ASN A 163 -2.36 -26.60 11.09
N LYS A 164 -2.03 -25.35 11.40
CA LYS A 164 -2.46 -24.70 12.64
C LYS A 164 -3.89 -24.18 12.51
N GLU A 165 -4.67 -24.34 13.56
CA GLU A 165 -6.02 -23.74 13.64
C GLU A 165 -5.94 -22.21 13.58
N GLN A 166 -6.95 -21.62 12.94
CA GLN A 166 -7.03 -20.17 12.73
C GLN A 166 -8.37 -19.64 13.25
N ASP A 167 -8.32 -18.49 13.92
CA ASP A 167 -9.53 -17.79 14.32
C ASP A 167 -10.16 -17.07 13.12
N HIS A 168 -11.26 -17.59 12.62
CA HIS A 168 -12.02 -17.01 11.51
C HIS A 168 -12.47 -15.57 11.78
N ALA A 169 -12.68 -15.17 13.04
CA ALA A 169 -13.09 -13.81 13.40
C ALA A 169 -12.02 -12.76 13.09
N LEU A 170 -10.75 -13.17 12.98
CA LEU A 170 -9.64 -12.29 12.63
C LEU A 170 -9.44 -12.12 11.11
N LEU A 171 -10.08 -12.94 10.29
CA LEU A 171 -9.87 -12.91 8.83
C LEU A 171 -10.67 -11.79 8.16
N PHE A 172 -11.87 -11.51 8.63
CA PHE A 172 -12.79 -10.57 8.01
C PHE A 172 -13.21 -9.46 8.99
N PRO A 173 -13.55 -8.26 8.50
CA PRO A 173 -14.02 -7.19 9.36
C PRO A 173 -15.36 -7.54 10.00
N GLY A 174 -15.43 -7.31 11.31
CA GLY A 174 -16.67 -7.45 12.07
C GLY A 174 -17.71 -6.34 11.76
N PRO A 175 -18.87 -6.39 12.41
CA PRO A 175 -19.93 -5.39 12.22
C PRO A 175 -19.45 -3.99 12.61
N GLU A 176 -19.90 -2.99 11.87
CA GLU A 176 -19.52 -1.61 12.10
C GLU A 176 -20.08 -1.06 13.41
N LYS A 177 -19.24 -0.34 14.13
CA LYS A 177 -19.68 0.45 15.29
C LYS A 177 -20.49 1.65 14.82
N LYS A 178 -21.68 1.84 15.38
CA LYS A 178 -22.52 3.04 15.14
C LYS A 178 -21.85 4.25 15.76
N THR A 179 -21.68 5.32 14.99
CA THR A 179 -21.12 6.59 15.46
C THR A 179 -22.16 7.69 15.29
N ASN A 180 -22.22 8.63 16.24
CA ASN A 180 -23.13 9.75 16.18
C ASN A 180 -22.83 10.66 14.98
N ILE A 181 -23.84 10.95 14.16
CA ILE A 181 -23.73 11.74 12.93
C ILE A 181 -23.22 13.17 13.17
N ILE A 182 -23.56 13.79 14.29
CA ILE A 182 -23.09 15.14 14.64
C ILE A 182 -21.58 15.15 14.86
N THR A 183 -21.06 14.10 15.52
CA THR A 183 -19.61 13.90 15.71
C THR A 183 -18.90 13.75 14.38
N TYR A 184 -19.50 13.02 13.43
CA TYR A 184 -18.96 12.87 12.06
C TYR A 184 -18.86 14.23 11.35
N ILE A 185 -19.96 14.98 11.29
CA ILE A 185 -20.01 16.27 10.57
C ILE A 185 -18.98 17.26 11.13
N ARG A 186 -18.89 17.38 12.47
CA ARG A 186 -17.92 18.27 13.12
C ARG A 186 -16.47 17.89 12.81
N ASN A 187 -16.14 16.60 12.88
CA ASN A 187 -14.78 16.10 12.59
C ASN A 187 -14.44 16.23 11.10
N MET A 188 -15.40 15.97 10.22
CA MET A 188 -15.26 16.15 8.79
C MET A 188 -14.88 17.58 8.41
N TYR A 189 -15.60 18.58 8.95
CA TYR A 189 -15.30 19.97 8.66
C TYR A 189 -13.88 20.37 9.08
N LYS A 190 -13.47 19.98 10.29
CA LYS A 190 -12.12 20.27 10.82
C LYS A 190 -11.03 19.64 9.97
N VAL A 191 -11.16 18.34 9.62
CA VAL A 191 -10.13 17.65 8.83
C VAL A 191 -10.10 18.12 7.39
N LYS A 192 -11.26 18.38 6.77
CA LYS A 192 -11.34 18.92 5.41
C LYS A 192 -10.57 20.24 5.32
N HIS A 193 -10.83 21.15 6.26
CA HIS A 193 -10.14 22.45 6.32
C HIS A 193 -8.62 22.24 6.49
N PHE A 194 -8.19 21.36 7.40
CA PHE A 194 -6.77 21.05 7.62
C PHE A 194 -6.11 20.52 6.33
N VAL A 195 -6.71 19.52 5.67
CA VAL A 195 -6.15 18.93 4.43
C VAL A 195 -6.10 19.98 3.31
N GLN A 196 -7.14 20.79 3.15
CA GLN A 196 -7.17 21.86 2.14
C GLN A 196 -6.07 22.90 2.38
N GLN A 197 -5.81 23.27 3.62
CA GLN A 197 -4.73 24.21 3.96
C GLN A 197 -3.34 23.57 3.72
N SER A 198 -3.18 22.30 4.12
CA SER A 198 -1.89 21.59 3.90
C SER A 198 -1.58 21.40 2.42
N ALA A 199 -2.59 21.15 1.58
CA ALA A 199 -2.47 20.92 0.14
C ALA A 199 -2.58 22.20 -0.72
N LYS A 200 -2.61 23.40 -0.10
CA LYS A 200 -2.81 24.67 -0.82
C LYS A 200 -1.67 24.91 -1.84
N PRO A 201 -1.99 25.21 -3.11
CA PRO A 201 -0.95 25.55 -4.10
C PRO A 201 -0.12 26.80 -3.68
N PRO A 202 1.17 26.91 -4.14
CA PRO A 202 1.82 26.00 -5.09
C PRO A 202 2.42 24.76 -4.41
N VAL A 203 2.15 23.58 -4.97
CA VAL A 203 2.76 22.31 -4.58
C VAL A 203 3.54 21.75 -5.76
N TYR A 204 4.78 21.37 -5.53
CA TYR A 204 5.60 20.68 -6.51
C TYR A 204 5.24 19.19 -6.57
N SER A 205 5.13 18.63 -7.78
CA SER A 205 5.03 17.19 -8.02
C SER A 205 6.14 16.74 -8.95
N VAL A 206 6.74 15.58 -8.71
CA VAL A 206 7.85 15.05 -9.52
C VAL A 206 7.41 14.85 -10.96
N GLY A 207 6.28 14.17 -11.17
CA GLY A 207 5.68 13.96 -12.49
C GLY A 207 4.65 15.04 -12.84
N GLU A 208 4.57 15.39 -14.11
CA GLU A 208 3.53 16.26 -14.66
C GLU A 208 2.34 15.41 -15.14
N LYS A 209 1.20 16.05 -15.40
CA LYS A 209 0.05 15.38 -16.02
C LYS A 209 0.46 14.79 -17.36
N LYS A 210 0.45 13.46 -17.45
CA LYS A 210 0.85 12.74 -18.65
C LYS A 210 -0.20 12.89 -19.74
N LYS A 211 0.23 13.16 -20.97
CA LYS A 211 -0.50 12.73 -22.18
C LYS A 211 -0.38 11.20 -22.20
N LYS A 212 -1.47 10.50 -22.55
CA LYS A 212 -1.53 9.05 -22.70
C LYS A 212 -0.30 8.54 -23.45
N SER A 213 0.70 7.96 -22.78
CA SER A 213 1.77 7.25 -23.47
C SER A 213 1.36 5.78 -23.58
N GLU A 214 1.73 5.16 -24.67
CA GLU A 214 1.38 3.77 -24.99
C GLU A 214 2.10 2.76 -24.09
N GLU A 215 3.11 3.19 -23.33
CA GLU A 215 3.89 2.35 -22.44
C GLU A 215 3.59 2.69 -20.97
N GLY A 216 2.55 2.07 -20.42
CA GLY A 216 2.19 2.15 -18.98
C GLY A 216 3.15 1.39 -18.06
N LEU A 217 4.42 1.28 -18.39
CA LEU A 217 5.39 0.51 -17.61
C LEU A 217 5.82 1.27 -16.37
N THR A 218 5.52 0.69 -15.22
CA THR A 218 6.16 1.04 -13.96
C THR A 218 7.57 0.49 -13.97
N ALA A 219 8.58 1.35 -13.89
CA ALA A 219 9.94 0.93 -13.61
C ALA A 219 10.14 0.83 -12.09
N GLU A 220 11.02 -0.07 -11.69
CA GLU A 220 11.35 -0.27 -10.29
C GLU A 220 12.86 -0.33 -10.06
N LYS A 221 13.27 0.04 -8.85
CA LYS A 221 14.63 -0.18 -8.36
C LYS A 221 14.57 -0.53 -6.89
N ILE A 222 15.23 -1.61 -6.52
CA ILE A 222 15.39 -2.05 -5.14
C ILE A 222 16.80 -1.70 -4.70
N ILE A 223 16.93 -1.06 -3.54
CA ILE A 223 18.22 -0.78 -2.88
C ILE A 223 18.13 -1.43 -1.50
N ALA A 224 18.94 -2.45 -1.26
CA ALA A 224 19.08 -3.11 0.02
C ALA A 224 20.30 -2.52 0.77
N PHE A 225 20.16 -2.33 2.06
CA PHE A 225 21.23 -1.90 2.96
C PHE A 225 21.65 -3.09 3.82
N SER A 226 22.95 -3.26 4.04
CA SER A 226 23.46 -4.26 4.98
C SER A 226 22.97 -3.97 6.42
N SER A 227 23.13 -4.92 7.32
CA SER A 227 22.80 -4.72 8.73
C SER A 227 23.62 -3.59 9.37
N GLU A 228 24.88 -3.43 8.96
CA GLU A 228 25.76 -2.35 9.40
C GLU A 228 25.28 -0.99 8.88
N GLU A 229 24.98 -0.89 7.59
CA GLU A 229 24.43 0.34 6.99
C GLU A 229 23.08 0.69 7.63
N THR A 230 22.23 -0.30 7.88
CA THR A 230 20.95 -0.11 8.55
C THR A 230 21.13 0.45 9.96
N LYS A 231 22.08 -0.08 10.74
CA LYS A 231 22.43 0.48 12.06
C LYS A 231 22.90 1.93 11.97
N ILE A 232 23.72 2.26 10.97
CA ILE A 232 24.19 3.62 10.71
C ILE A 232 23.01 4.55 10.37
N ILE A 233 22.09 4.11 9.50
CA ILE A 233 20.88 4.88 9.14
C ILE A 233 20.05 5.17 10.38
N ILE A 234 19.80 4.16 11.23
CA ILE A 234 19.02 4.30 12.47
C ILE A 234 19.73 5.24 13.45
N ALA A 235 21.06 5.14 13.59
CA ALA A 235 21.85 6.03 14.45
C ALA A 235 21.79 7.49 13.95
N ASN A 236 21.91 7.71 12.65
CA ASN A 236 21.79 9.03 12.03
C ASN A 236 20.38 9.62 12.18
N ALA A 237 19.34 8.78 12.08
CA ALA A 237 17.97 9.21 12.34
C ALA A 237 17.80 9.72 13.78
N ARG A 238 18.36 9.03 14.76
CA ARG A 238 18.35 9.45 16.18
C ARG A 238 19.11 10.76 16.38
N LYS A 239 20.31 10.90 15.80
CA LYS A 239 21.12 12.13 15.85
C LYS A 239 20.39 13.32 15.21
N ALA A 240 19.64 13.09 14.13
CA ALA A 240 18.82 14.12 13.49
C ALA A 240 17.55 14.49 14.26
N GLY A 241 17.25 13.81 15.38
CA GLY A 241 16.09 14.09 16.23
C GLY A 241 14.82 13.29 15.89
N SER A 242 14.91 12.23 15.07
CA SER A 242 13.80 11.33 14.75
C SER A 242 13.55 10.37 15.92
N ARG A 243 12.83 10.83 16.95
CA ARG A 243 12.67 10.11 18.25
C ARG A 243 11.79 8.87 18.16
N PHE A 244 10.86 8.79 17.20
CA PHE A 244 9.86 7.72 17.05
C PHE A 244 10.19 6.76 15.90
N GLY A 245 11.47 6.44 15.74
CA GLY A 245 11.96 5.58 14.66
C GLY A 245 12.48 6.37 13.46
N PRO A 246 12.94 5.70 12.39
CA PRO A 246 13.62 6.35 11.29
C PRO A 246 12.71 7.07 10.30
N THR A 247 11.39 6.94 10.39
CA THR A 247 10.42 7.39 9.38
C THR A 247 10.61 8.87 9.00
N LEU A 248 10.67 9.80 9.97
CA LEU A 248 10.83 11.23 9.66
C LEU A 248 12.19 11.55 9.02
N TYR A 249 13.23 10.82 9.41
CA TYR A 249 14.56 10.94 8.81
C TYR A 249 14.55 10.47 7.35
N LEU A 250 13.92 9.33 7.07
CA LEU A 250 13.80 8.79 5.71
C LEU A 250 12.96 9.71 4.82
N ILE A 251 11.86 10.27 5.34
CA ILE A 251 11.08 11.30 4.63
C ILE A 251 11.94 12.51 4.33
N ALA A 252 12.73 12.98 5.30
CA ALA A 252 13.63 14.12 5.10
C ALA A 252 14.69 13.84 4.03
N CYS A 253 15.30 12.65 4.03
CA CYS A 253 16.26 12.23 2.99
C CYS A 253 15.61 12.21 1.60
N CYS A 254 14.43 11.58 1.46
CA CYS A 254 13.68 11.60 0.21
C CYS A 254 13.34 13.02 -0.22
N SER A 255 12.90 13.88 0.72
CA SER A 255 12.57 15.28 0.43
C SER A 255 13.76 16.08 -0.08
N GLN A 256 14.96 15.85 0.46
CA GLN A 256 16.19 16.49 -0.04
C GLN A 256 16.53 16.07 -1.48
N ILE A 257 16.33 14.77 -1.80
CA ILE A 257 16.53 14.27 -3.17
C ILE A 257 15.51 14.93 -4.12
N ILE A 258 14.25 15.00 -3.72
CA ILE A 258 13.18 15.61 -4.51
C ILE A 258 13.39 17.11 -4.69
N ASP A 259 13.89 17.81 -3.68
CA ASP A 259 14.23 19.23 -3.79
C ASP A 259 15.39 19.47 -4.78
N ARG A 260 16.41 18.60 -4.79
CA ARG A 260 17.46 18.62 -5.82
C ARG A 260 16.86 18.50 -7.22
N LEU A 261 15.98 17.51 -7.43
CA LEU A 261 15.31 17.29 -8.70
C LEU A 261 14.46 18.50 -9.10
N ARG A 262 13.72 19.09 -8.15
CA ARG A 262 12.93 20.31 -8.35
C ARG A 262 13.81 21.48 -8.83
N ARG A 263 14.96 21.68 -8.19
CA ARG A 263 15.92 22.74 -8.56
C ARG A 263 16.54 22.50 -9.94
N LEU A 264 16.92 21.26 -10.26
CA LEU A 264 17.44 20.88 -11.59
C LEU A 264 16.41 21.15 -12.70
N LYS A 265 15.14 20.85 -12.43
CA LYS A 265 14.03 21.14 -13.35
C LYS A 265 13.58 22.60 -13.31
N LYS A 266 14.24 23.49 -12.54
CA LYS A 266 13.91 24.93 -12.38
C LYS A 266 12.43 25.16 -12.01
N ARG A 267 11.87 24.29 -11.15
CA ARG A 267 10.49 24.37 -10.71
C ARG A 267 10.38 24.98 -9.31
N SER A 268 9.22 25.55 -9.02
CA SER A 268 8.88 26.12 -7.70
C SER A 268 7.75 25.32 -7.05
N GLY A 269 7.51 25.58 -5.77
CA GLY A 269 6.44 24.98 -4.96
C GLY A 269 6.99 24.22 -3.76
N ASP A 270 6.12 24.08 -2.76
CA ASP A 270 6.42 23.32 -1.55
C ASP A 270 6.25 21.82 -1.81
N LEU A 271 6.89 21.00 -0.99
CA LEU A 271 6.61 19.57 -0.99
C LEU A 271 5.38 19.28 -0.12
N TRP A 272 4.44 18.50 -0.66
CA TRP A 272 3.29 17.99 0.07
C TRP A 272 3.27 16.47 0.02
N ILE A 273 3.27 15.85 1.21
CA ILE A 273 3.53 14.42 1.36
C ILE A 273 2.47 13.85 2.30
N PRO A 274 1.39 13.24 1.79
CA PRO A 274 0.49 12.43 2.59
C PRO A 274 1.16 11.08 2.92
N VAL A 275 1.41 10.84 4.20
CA VAL A 275 2.09 9.64 4.68
C VAL A 275 1.06 8.72 5.34
N PRO A 276 0.94 7.45 4.91
CA PRO A 276 0.05 6.49 5.52
C PRO A 276 0.34 6.31 7.02
N TYR A 277 -0.73 6.24 7.79
CA TYR A 277 -0.72 6.01 9.23
C TYR A 277 -1.61 4.81 9.55
N ASP A 278 -1.07 3.78 10.18
CA ASP A 278 -1.85 2.61 10.58
C ASP A 278 -2.86 2.99 11.67
N GLY A 279 -4.12 2.80 11.38
CA GLY A 279 -5.24 3.07 12.29
C GLY A 279 -5.58 1.90 13.21
N ARG A 280 -4.91 0.76 13.09
CA ARG A 280 -5.12 -0.39 13.98
C ARG A 280 -4.57 -0.12 15.37
N LEU A 281 -5.13 -0.82 16.35
CA LEU A 281 -4.53 -0.90 17.68
C LEU A 281 -3.18 -1.60 17.58
N LYS A 282 -2.20 -1.15 18.36
CA LYS A 282 -0.87 -1.77 18.42
C LYS A 282 -1.02 -3.24 18.78
N GLY A 283 -0.41 -4.12 17.98
CA GLY A 283 -0.48 -5.58 18.20
C GLY A 283 -1.75 -6.25 17.69
N ALA A 284 -2.61 -5.54 16.92
CA ALA A 284 -3.82 -6.15 16.37
C ALA A 284 -3.49 -7.27 15.37
N ASN A 285 -4.18 -8.41 15.53
CA ASN A 285 -4.02 -9.61 14.71
C ASN A 285 -5.07 -9.74 13.59
N GLY A 286 -5.86 -8.71 13.35
CA GLY A 286 -6.91 -8.66 12.33
C GLY A 286 -7.69 -7.33 12.36
N PRO A 287 -8.69 -7.16 11.49
CA PRO A 287 -9.02 -8.06 10.39
C PRO A 287 -7.96 -8.06 9.29
N LEU A 288 -7.83 -9.20 8.61
CA LEU A 288 -6.90 -9.38 7.50
C LEU A 288 -7.42 -8.63 6.25
N ILE A 289 -8.67 -8.92 5.85
CA ILE A 289 -9.33 -8.28 4.69
C ILE A 289 -9.84 -6.91 5.10
N SER A 290 -8.98 -5.91 5.04
CA SER A 290 -9.35 -4.52 5.34
C SER A 290 -8.21 -3.56 5.03
N ASN A 291 -8.54 -2.35 4.60
CA ASN A 291 -7.65 -1.20 4.71
C ASN A 291 -8.04 -0.40 5.96
N THR A 292 -7.13 -0.34 6.92
CA THR A 292 -7.30 0.44 8.16
C THR A 292 -6.26 1.55 8.19
N VAL A 293 -6.12 2.22 7.07
CA VAL A 293 -5.14 3.29 6.89
C VAL A 293 -5.81 4.66 7.08
N SER A 294 -5.10 5.55 7.74
CA SER A 294 -5.30 6.98 7.76
C SER A 294 -4.07 7.69 7.24
N PHE A 295 -3.97 9.01 7.41
CA PHE A 295 -2.85 9.78 6.89
C PHE A 295 -2.39 10.85 7.87
N LEU A 296 -1.07 11.10 7.85
CA LEU A 296 -0.44 12.33 8.29
C LEU A 296 -0.05 13.14 7.05
N PHE A 297 -0.31 14.43 7.09
CA PHE A 297 -0.10 15.32 5.96
C PHE A 297 1.06 16.26 6.25
N TYR A 298 2.16 16.09 5.55
CA TYR A 298 3.33 16.94 5.71
C TYR A 298 3.43 17.95 4.57
N ARG A 299 3.72 19.20 4.91
CA ARG A 299 4.05 20.24 3.95
C ARG A 299 5.41 20.80 4.31
N ILE A 300 6.34 20.81 3.36
CA ILE A 300 7.69 21.32 3.56
C ILE A 300 7.94 22.46 2.58
N PRO A 301 7.93 23.71 3.06
CA PRO A 301 8.34 24.86 2.26
C PRO A 301 9.80 24.73 1.83
N ALA A 302 10.14 25.30 0.67
CA ALA A 302 11.48 25.21 0.12
C ALA A 302 12.59 25.72 1.07
N GLN A 303 12.30 26.75 1.87
CA GLN A 303 13.22 27.30 2.86
C GLN A 303 13.50 26.36 4.05
N GLU A 304 12.65 25.37 4.31
CA GLU A 304 12.82 24.38 5.38
C GLU A 304 13.65 23.16 4.94
N LEU A 305 14.02 23.10 3.66
CA LEU A 305 14.83 22.03 3.06
C LEU A 305 16.33 22.38 3.08
N THR A 306 16.83 23.00 4.16
CA THR A 306 18.23 23.44 4.30
C THR A 306 19.18 22.28 4.63
N SER A 307 18.73 21.34 5.46
CA SER A 307 19.48 20.14 5.84
C SER A 307 18.53 19.05 6.31
N VAL A 308 19.01 17.80 6.32
CA VAL A 308 18.21 16.67 6.84
C VAL A 308 17.78 16.89 8.30
N PRO A 309 18.67 17.30 9.25
CA PRO A 309 18.23 17.54 10.64
C PRO A 309 17.21 18.68 10.78
N ALA A 310 17.35 19.78 10.03
CA ALA A 310 16.37 20.86 10.04
C ALA A 310 15.00 20.38 9.54
N THR A 311 14.99 19.64 8.43
CA THR A 311 13.76 19.04 7.87
C THR A 311 13.13 18.05 8.85
N VAL A 312 13.90 17.19 9.53
CA VAL A 312 13.40 16.26 10.56
C VAL A 312 12.73 17.02 11.71
N LYS A 313 13.37 18.08 12.20
CA LYS A 313 12.79 18.92 13.26
C LYS A 313 11.44 19.53 12.83
N TYR A 314 11.39 20.05 11.61
CA TYR A 314 10.18 20.64 11.04
C TYR A 314 9.04 19.61 10.87
N LEU A 315 9.35 18.43 10.33
CA LEU A 315 8.40 17.31 10.21
C LEU A 315 7.92 16.82 11.58
N GLY A 316 8.83 16.75 12.56
CA GLY A 316 8.51 16.35 13.93
C GLY A 316 7.49 17.27 14.60
N ALA A 317 7.64 18.58 14.41
CA ALA A 317 6.66 19.56 14.91
C ALA A 317 5.29 19.36 14.28
N GLN A 318 5.20 19.19 12.95
CA GLN A 318 3.95 18.91 12.25
C GLN A 318 3.30 17.59 12.71
N MET A 319 4.11 16.54 12.91
CA MET A 319 3.61 15.25 13.40
C MET A 319 2.94 15.42 14.77
N MET A 320 3.65 16.07 15.71
CA MET A 320 3.12 16.27 17.08
C MET A 320 1.85 17.09 17.09
N GLU A 321 1.78 18.13 16.26
CA GLU A 321 0.57 18.94 16.10
C GLU A 321 -0.61 18.12 15.58
N GLN A 322 -0.40 17.34 14.52
CA GLN A 322 -1.44 16.50 13.91
C GLN A 322 -1.95 15.43 14.89
N ILE A 323 -1.05 14.79 15.65
CA ILE A 323 -1.42 13.81 16.68
C ILE A 323 -2.24 14.51 17.79
N LYS A 324 -1.79 15.66 18.30
CA LYS A 324 -2.52 16.46 19.30
C LYS A 324 -3.91 16.87 18.81
N LEU A 325 -4.03 17.24 17.56
CA LEU A 325 -5.29 17.58 16.92
C LEU A 325 -6.16 16.36 16.57
N GLY A 326 -5.64 15.14 16.71
CA GLY A 326 -6.35 13.90 16.33
C GLY A 326 -6.66 13.82 14.84
N ILE A 327 -5.78 14.35 13.98
CA ILE A 327 -5.99 14.38 12.52
C ILE A 327 -6.18 12.99 11.94
N PRO A 328 -5.35 11.96 12.25
CA PRO A 328 -5.53 10.62 11.70
C PRO A 328 -6.94 10.06 11.99
N GLN A 329 -7.41 10.14 13.23
CA GLN A 329 -8.73 9.62 13.63
C GLN A 329 -9.87 10.37 12.94
N ARG A 330 -9.76 11.68 12.83
CA ARG A 330 -10.76 12.51 12.12
C ARG A 330 -10.77 12.24 10.63
N TYR A 331 -9.59 11.97 10.04
CA TYR A 331 -9.48 11.63 8.63
C TYR A 331 -10.11 10.26 8.33
N THR A 332 -9.92 9.26 9.20
CA THR A 332 -10.65 7.99 9.11
C THR A 332 -12.16 8.20 9.14
N MET A 333 -12.67 9.08 10.01
CA MET A 333 -14.10 9.43 10.04
C MET A 333 -14.53 10.10 8.72
N PHE A 334 -13.73 11.02 8.19
CA PHE A 334 -13.99 11.66 6.90
C PHE A 334 -14.06 10.62 5.77
N LEU A 335 -13.10 9.70 5.67
CA LEU A 335 -13.12 8.62 4.69
C LEU A 335 -14.38 7.75 4.82
N ASN A 336 -14.76 7.39 6.06
CA ASN A 336 -15.97 6.60 6.32
C ASN A 336 -17.26 7.33 5.91
N MET A 337 -17.26 8.64 5.87
CA MET A 337 -18.39 9.41 5.35
C MET A 337 -18.39 9.46 3.83
N MET A 338 -17.21 9.58 3.22
CA MET A 338 -17.06 9.63 1.76
C MET A 338 -17.49 8.34 1.06
N ARG A 339 -17.53 7.19 1.74
CA ARG A 339 -18.04 5.93 1.17
C ARG A 339 -19.54 5.91 0.82
N HIS A 340 -20.31 6.92 1.31
CA HIS A 340 -21.71 7.12 0.93
C HIS A 340 -21.88 7.98 -0.32
N VAL A 341 -20.79 8.53 -0.83
CA VAL A 341 -20.76 9.37 -2.04
C VAL A 341 -20.51 8.46 -3.26
N PRO A 342 -21.28 8.60 -4.35
CA PRO A 342 -21.01 7.86 -5.57
C PRO A 342 -19.56 8.02 -6.04
N LEU A 343 -18.95 6.94 -6.54
CA LEU A 343 -17.52 6.91 -6.88
C LEU A 343 -17.11 8.02 -7.86
N TRP A 344 -17.95 8.34 -8.84
CA TRP A 344 -17.66 9.40 -9.81
C TRP A 344 -17.57 10.78 -9.14
N LEU A 345 -18.46 11.07 -8.18
CA LEU A 345 -18.47 12.34 -7.44
C LEU A 345 -17.32 12.39 -6.45
N TYR A 346 -17.03 11.29 -5.77
CA TYR A 346 -15.88 11.19 -4.87
C TYR A 346 -14.57 11.43 -5.63
N TYR A 347 -14.40 10.78 -6.78
CA TYR A 347 -13.24 11.00 -7.66
C TYR A 347 -13.12 12.46 -8.09
N PHE A 348 -14.23 13.10 -8.49
CA PHE A 348 -14.25 14.51 -8.87
C PHE A 348 -13.80 15.42 -7.72
N LEU A 349 -14.32 15.22 -6.51
CA LEU A 349 -13.98 16.02 -5.33
C LEU A 349 -12.50 15.89 -4.96
N VAL A 350 -11.95 14.68 -4.98
CA VAL A 350 -10.53 14.43 -4.68
C VAL A 350 -9.63 15.03 -5.76
N SER A 351 -9.95 14.82 -7.03
CA SER A 351 -9.16 15.34 -8.16
C SER A 351 -9.14 16.87 -8.22
N LYS A 352 -10.22 17.52 -7.79
CA LYS A 352 -10.32 18.99 -7.78
C LYS A 352 -9.46 19.62 -6.69
N THR A 353 -9.33 18.99 -5.53
CA THR A 353 -8.70 19.58 -4.34
C THR A 353 -7.24 19.98 -4.58
N GLY A 354 -6.45 19.13 -5.22
CA GLY A 354 -5.02 19.39 -5.52
C GLY A 354 -4.76 19.81 -6.97
N LYS A 355 -5.78 20.26 -7.73
CA LYS A 355 -5.66 20.46 -9.18
C LYS A 355 -5.14 19.20 -9.90
N GLY A 356 -5.47 18.02 -9.36
CA GLY A 356 -5.02 16.72 -9.85
C GLY A 356 -3.64 16.27 -9.35
N VAL A 357 -3.02 17.00 -8.42
CA VAL A 357 -1.80 16.59 -7.72
C VAL A 357 -2.17 15.90 -6.41
N PHE A 358 -1.82 14.62 -6.27
CA PHE A 358 -2.11 13.83 -5.08
C PHE A 358 -0.98 13.89 -4.04
N ALA A 359 0.24 14.17 -4.47
CA ALA A 359 1.42 14.31 -3.63
C ALA A 359 2.59 14.87 -4.44
N SER A 360 3.64 15.33 -3.77
CA SER A 360 4.92 15.65 -4.40
C SER A 360 5.65 14.37 -4.84
N TYR A 361 5.61 13.36 -4.00
CA TYR A 361 5.98 11.97 -4.21
C TYR A 361 5.22 11.13 -3.17
N LEU A 362 5.09 9.84 -3.37
CA LEU A 362 4.50 8.94 -2.40
C LEU A 362 5.59 8.33 -1.52
N TYR A 363 5.28 8.21 -0.24
CA TYR A 363 6.12 7.59 0.77
C TYR A 363 5.31 6.62 1.60
N THR A 364 5.83 5.42 1.80
CA THR A 364 5.30 4.48 2.78
C THR A 364 6.44 3.72 3.46
N SER A 365 6.20 3.26 4.67
CA SER A 365 7.09 2.37 5.39
C SER A 365 6.26 1.30 6.04
N THR A 366 6.59 0.05 5.80
CA THR A 366 5.92 -1.08 6.43
C THR A 366 6.46 -1.36 7.84
N GLY A 367 7.50 -0.63 8.27
CA GLY A 367 8.14 -0.83 9.57
C GLY A 367 8.65 -2.28 9.74
N ASP A 368 8.51 -2.80 10.95
CA ASP A 368 8.95 -4.16 11.31
C ASP A 368 7.88 -5.23 11.04
N ASN A 369 6.93 -4.98 10.16
CA ASN A 369 5.77 -5.85 9.95
C ASN A 369 6.11 -7.29 9.52
N PHE A 370 7.28 -7.51 8.90
CA PHE A 370 7.70 -8.83 8.39
C PHE A 370 8.81 -9.49 9.22
N ASN A 371 9.22 -8.93 10.35
CA ASN A 371 10.30 -9.51 11.17
C ASN A 371 9.96 -10.90 11.73
N ASN A 372 8.67 -11.24 11.85
CA ASN A 372 8.23 -12.55 12.37
C ASN A 372 8.04 -13.59 11.26
N LEU A 373 8.03 -13.19 9.99
CA LEU A 373 7.85 -14.10 8.85
C LEU A 373 9.20 -14.51 8.27
N ARG A 374 9.83 -15.53 8.87
CA ARG A 374 11.15 -16.03 8.46
C ARG A 374 11.09 -17.17 7.47
N SER A 375 9.96 -17.85 7.38
CA SER A 375 9.71 -18.93 6.43
C SER A 375 8.33 -18.79 5.81
N LEU A 376 8.17 -19.32 4.61
CA LEU A 376 6.88 -19.41 3.93
C LEU A 376 6.87 -20.72 3.12
N PHE A 377 5.75 -21.45 3.17
CA PHE A 377 5.60 -22.76 2.53
C PHE A 377 6.63 -23.81 3.00
N GLY A 378 7.11 -23.69 4.23
CA GLY A 378 8.12 -24.59 4.80
C GLY A 378 9.58 -24.23 4.46
N GLU A 379 9.83 -23.23 3.59
CA GLU A 379 11.16 -22.81 3.19
C GLU A 379 11.56 -21.46 3.78
N PRO A 380 12.84 -21.29 4.18
CA PRO A 380 13.35 -20.02 4.67
C PRO A 380 13.27 -18.92 3.61
N ILE A 381 12.76 -17.75 4.00
CA ILE A 381 12.75 -16.57 3.13
C ILE A 381 14.13 -15.94 3.15
N ARG A 382 14.72 -15.75 1.95
CA ARG A 382 15.98 -15.02 1.77
C ARG A 382 15.79 -13.50 1.92
N ASP A 383 14.78 -12.97 1.25
CA ASP A 383 14.51 -11.53 1.21
C ASP A 383 13.03 -11.28 0.89
N ILE A 384 12.54 -10.10 1.28
CA ILE A 384 11.17 -9.66 1.05
C ILE A 384 11.19 -8.29 0.38
N SER A 385 10.44 -8.16 -0.71
CA SER A 385 10.29 -6.90 -1.43
C SER A 385 8.83 -6.56 -1.69
N MET A 386 8.56 -5.33 -2.10
CA MET A 386 7.21 -4.85 -2.38
C MET A 386 7.22 -3.82 -3.51
N ILE A 387 6.48 -4.07 -4.57
CA ILE A 387 6.26 -3.11 -5.64
C ILE A 387 4.92 -2.43 -5.38
N PRO A 388 4.92 -1.15 -5.06
CA PRO A 388 3.70 -0.41 -4.78
C PRO A 388 2.94 -0.07 -6.05
N ALA A 389 1.65 0.19 -5.90
CA ALA A 389 0.87 0.85 -6.93
C ALA A 389 1.45 2.23 -7.24
N LEU A 390 1.57 2.55 -8.51
CA LEU A 390 2.06 3.85 -8.96
C LEU A 390 0.89 4.80 -9.23
N THR A 391 0.81 5.87 -8.45
CA THR A 391 -0.15 6.96 -8.67
C THR A 391 0.50 8.05 -9.49
N PHE A 392 -0.12 8.45 -10.58
CA PHE A 392 0.41 9.51 -11.46
C PHE A 392 -0.58 10.68 -11.64
N PRO A 393 -0.19 11.96 -11.39
CA PRO A 393 1.01 12.39 -10.68
C PRO A 393 1.01 11.92 -9.23
N PRO A 394 2.17 11.72 -8.56
CA PRO A 394 3.52 12.16 -8.90
C PRO A 394 4.34 11.20 -9.77
N GLY A 395 3.91 9.94 -9.95
CA GLY A 395 4.69 8.96 -10.70
C GLY A 395 6.00 8.54 -10.04
N LEU A 396 6.11 8.67 -8.70
CA LEU A 396 7.26 8.25 -7.90
C LEU A 396 6.79 7.84 -6.51
N THR A 397 7.17 6.64 -6.10
CA THR A 397 6.84 6.07 -4.79
C THR A 397 8.09 5.46 -4.16
N PHE A 398 8.33 5.78 -2.89
CA PHE A 398 9.34 5.13 -2.04
C PHE A 398 8.64 4.24 -1.03
N VAL A 399 9.03 2.96 -0.98
CA VAL A 399 8.56 1.98 0.01
C VAL A 399 9.75 1.50 0.82
N PHE A 400 9.77 1.81 2.10
CA PHE A 400 10.77 1.31 3.02
C PHE A 400 10.26 0.06 3.74
N LEU A 401 11.07 -1.00 3.69
CA LEU A 401 10.84 -2.26 4.38
C LEU A 401 12.03 -2.56 5.29
N LYS A 402 11.76 -3.26 6.39
CA LYS A 402 12.80 -3.85 7.22
C LYS A 402 12.51 -5.33 7.37
N HIS A 403 13.49 -6.17 7.06
CA HIS A 403 13.49 -7.62 7.24
C HIS A 403 14.84 -8.07 7.75
N ASP A 404 14.86 -8.95 8.77
CA ASP A 404 16.08 -9.48 9.39
C ASP A 404 17.17 -8.41 9.67
N ASP A 405 16.77 -7.29 10.29
CA ASP A 405 17.62 -6.13 10.59
C ASP A 405 18.26 -5.43 9.39
N GLN A 406 17.83 -5.74 8.18
CA GLN A 406 18.22 -5.07 6.96
C GLN A 406 17.09 -4.17 6.46
N LEU A 407 17.41 -2.91 6.20
CA LEU A 407 16.51 -1.95 5.58
C LEU A 407 16.63 -2.07 4.07
N SER A 408 15.51 -2.00 3.38
CA SER A 408 15.49 -1.83 1.93
C SER A 408 14.56 -0.68 1.54
N VAL A 409 14.82 -0.09 0.39
CA VAL A 409 13.91 0.86 -0.26
C VAL A 409 13.60 0.39 -1.66
N ASN A 410 12.31 0.22 -1.93
CA ASN A 410 11.79 -0.08 -3.25
C ASN A 410 11.27 1.22 -3.85
N ILE A 411 11.81 1.59 -4.98
CA ILE A 411 11.48 2.81 -5.70
C ILE A 411 10.69 2.39 -6.94
N ALA A 412 9.40 2.71 -6.96
CA ALA A 412 8.60 2.57 -8.17
C ALA A 412 8.42 3.94 -8.83
N TYR A 413 8.66 4.02 -10.13
CA TYR A 413 8.59 5.30 -10.84
C TYR A 413 8.09 5.12 -12.27
N SER A 414 7.52 6.19 -12.81
CA SER A 414 7.28 6.32 -14.24
C SER A 414 8.55 6.89 -14.88
N PRO A 415 9.15 6.22 -15.91
CA PRO A 415 10.34 6.72 -16.59
C PRO A 415 10.24 8.16 -17.09
N ASP A 416 9.02 8.60 -17.44
CA ASP A 416 8.77 9.97 -17.87
C ASP A 416 8.70 10.99 -16.72
N SER A 417 8.76 10.55 -15.47
CA SER A 417 8.64 11.43 -14.29
C SER A 417 9.99 11.81 -13.68
N VAL A 418 11.02 11.00 -13.88
CA VAL A 418 12.32 11.13 -13.19
C VAL A 418 13.43 11.53 -14.15
#